data_ff0dc373fb94a7e8c968dad4e001628e
#
_entry.id   ff0dc373fb94a7e8c968dad4e001628e
#
_cell.length_a   1.000
_cell.length_b   1.000
_cell.length_c   1.000
_cell.angle_alpha   90.00
_cell.angle_beta   90.00
_cell.angle_gamma   90.00
#
_symmetry.space_group_name_H-M   'P 1'
#
loop_
_entity.id
_entity.type
_entity.pdbx_description
1 polymer ?
#
loop_
_entity_poly.entity_id
_entity_poly.type
_entity_poly.pdbx_seq_one_letter_code
_entity_poly.pdbx_strand_id
1 'polypeptide(L)'
;MSEMKILKSKYHKQGYIVMNQKKYKIEILPVNEIWPSVPKAVKHRGKPFYKELTVDIKANGLHFPLMVVTATRKQINEQKKIWGAKLCDLPFDIKETKKEKLGHIEHYVAWGGSQRVRVAEELGYTHIDCAMMPSFQRAHKLQKVMRVPYRARWY
;
A
#
# COMPACT_ATOMS: atom_id res chain seq x y z
N MET A 1 17.52 3.10 -20.48
CA MET A 1 16.21 3.29 -19.81
C MET A 1 15.82 2.00 -19.11
N SER A 2 15.42 2.11 -17.88
CA SER A 2 14.91 0.93 -17.17
C SER A 2 13.52 0.59 -17.66
N GLU A 3 13.31 -0.67 -17.96
CA GLU A 3 11.98 -1.14 -18.33
C GLU A 3 11.03 -1.06 -17.14
N MET A 4 9.77 -0.75 -17.43
CA MET A 4 8.73 -0.80 -16.42
C MET A 4 8.46 -2.28 -16.07
N LYS A 5 8.67 -2.62 -14.80
CA LYS A 5 8.40 -3.95 -14.28
C LYS A 5 7.24 -3.85 -13.28
N ILE A 6 6.09 -4.38 -13.65
CA ILE A 6 4.84 -4.23 -12.91
C ILE A 6 4.56 -5.48 -12.09
N LEU A 7 4.34 -5.31 -10.79
CA LEU A 7 3.83 -6.37 -9.94
C LEU A 7 2.30 -6.37 -10.06
N LYS A 8 1.80 -7.31 -10.85
CA LYS A 8 0.38 -7.40 -11.19
C LYS A 8 -0.40 -8.24 -10.19
N SER A 9 -1.64 -7.83 -9.95
CA SER A 9 -2.61 -8.65 -9.23
C SER A 9 -3.45 -9.48 -10.21
N LYS A 10 -4.26 -10.38 -9.67
CA LYS A 10 -5.21 -11.18 -10.46
C LYS A 10 -6.26 -10.31 -11.16
N TYR A 11 -6.45 -9.09 -10.69
CA TYR A 11 -7.45 -8.16 -11.21
C TYR A 11 -6.88 -7.17 -12.22
N HIS A 12 -5.59 -7.28 -12.54
CA HIS A 12 -4.90 -6.34 -13.40
C HIS A 12 -5.58 -6.17 -14.77
N LYS A 13 -5.93 -7.28 -15.41
CA LYS A 13 -6.51 -7.24 -16.76
C LYS A 13 -7.88 -6.56 -16.80
N GLN A 14 -8.71 -6.81 -15.79
CA GLN A 14 -10.03 -6.20 -15.79
C GLN A 14 -9.99 -4.73 -15.34
N GLY A 15 -8.96 -4.30 -14.64
CA GLY A 15 -8.75 -2.90 -14.27
C GLY A 15 -9.57 -2.42 -13.09
N TYR A 16 -10.27 -3.31 -12.40
CA TYR A 16 -11.01 -3.00 -11.19
C TYR A 16 -11.16 -4.23 -10.31
N ILE A 17 -11.47 -3.99 -9.04
CA ILE A 17 -11.82 -5.03 -8.09
C ILE A 17 -13.12 -4.66 -7.38
N VAL A 18 -13.99 -5.66 -7.17
CA VAL A 18 -15.20 -5.48 -6.37
C VAL A 18 -14.93 -5.95 -4.96
N MET A 19 -15.10 -5.08 -3.98
CA MET A 19 -14.94 -5.38 -2.57
C MET A 19 -16.15 -4.85 -1.81
N ASN A 20 -16.79 -5.71 -1.04
CA ASN A 20 -17.98 -5.36 -0.27
C ASN A 20 -19.02 -4.66 -1.13
N GLN A 21 -19.35 -5.24 -2.29
CA GLN A 21 -20.36 -4.78 -3.24
C GLN A 21 -20.06 -3.46 -3.95
N LYS A 22 -18.86 -2.92 -3.79
CA LYS A 22 -18.43 -1.70 -4.47
C LYS A 22 -17.23 -1.97 -5.38
N LYS A 23 -17.20 -1.22 -6.47
CA LYS A 23 -16.16 -1.32 -7.50
C LYS A 23 -15.07 -0.30 -7.20
N TYR A 24 -13.81 -0.75 -7.22
CA TYR A 24 -12.65 0.11 -7.02
C TYR A 24 -11.72 -0.02 -8.22
N LYS A 25 -11.34 1.11 -8.78
CA LYS A 25 -10.43 1.16 -9.91
C LYS A 25 -9.02 0.72 -9.50
N ILE A 26 -8.37 -0.05 -10.37
CA ILE A 26 -6.97 -0.42 -10.20
C ILE A 26 -6.11 0.56 -10.99
N GLU A 27 -5.13 1.15 -10.32
CA GLU A 27 -4.12 1.99 -10.93
C GLU A 27 -2.74 1.39 -10.69
N ILE A 28 -1.87 1.57 -11.66
CA ILE A 28 -0.48 1.13 -11.58
C ILE A 28 0.32 2.31 -11.02
N LEU A 29 0.89 2.15 -9.83
CA LEU A 29 1.63 3.22 -9.17
C LEU A 29 3.11 2.88 -9.02
N PRO A 30 4.00 3.89 -9.08
CA PRO A 30 5.42 3.68 -8.82
C PRO A 30 5.66 3.21 -7.39
N VAL A 31 6.39 2.12 -7.23
CA VAL A 31 6.66 1.51 -5.91
C VAL A 31 7.36 2.51 -4.99
N ASN A 32 8.32 3.27 -5.52
CA ASN A 32 9.09 4.22 -4.72
C ASN A 32 8.32 5.47 -4.28
N GLU A 33 7.11 5.67 -4.78
CA GLU A 33 6.26 6.81 -4.38
C GLU A 33 5.18 6.41 -3.39
N ILE A 34 5.08 5.13 -3.04
CA ILE A 34 4.06 4.65 -2.11
C ILE A 34 4.62 4.69 -0.69
N TRP A 35 3.93 5.41 0.18
CA TRP A 35 4.28 5.54 1.60
C TRP A 35 3.65 4.41 2.41
N PRO A 36 4.44 3.69 3.20
CA PRO A 36 3.86 2.66 4.09
C PRO A 36 3.09 3.31 5.23
N SER A 37 1.95 2.73 5.59
CA SER A 37 1.14 3.20 6.71
C SER A 37 1.60 2.65 8.06
N VAL A 38 2.48 1.64 8.06
CA VAL A 38 2.93 0.98 9.29
C VAL A 38 4.44 0.73 9.23
N PRO A 39 5.25 1.37 10.08
CA PRO A 39 6.71 1.16 10.07
C PRO A 39 7.14 -0.22 10.52
N LYS A 40 6.27 -0.95 11.19
CA LYS A 40 6.54 -2.35 11.56
C LYS A 40 6.89 -3.22 10.36
N ALA A 41 6.48 -2.82 9.15
CA ALA A 41 6.83 -3.53 7.93
C ALA A 41 8.36 -3.67 7.75
N VAL A 42 9.10 -2.66 8.15
CA VAL A 42 10.57 -2.68 8.09
C VAL A 42 11.15 -3.66 9.11
N LYS A 43 10.54 -3.73 10.30
CA LYS A 43 11.00 -4.60 11.38
C LYS A 43 10.75 -6.09 11.12
N HIS A 44 9.84 -6.41 10.22
CA HIS A 44 9.51 -7.80 9.89
C HIS A 44 10.36 -8.38 8.77
N ARG A 45 11.29 -7.59 8.23
CA ARG A 45 12.21 -8.05 7.19
C ARG A 45 13.05 -9.21 7.74
N GLY A 46 13.09 -10.32 7.02
CA GLY A 46 13.84 -11.51 7.40
C GLY A 46 13.11 -12.48 8.32
N LYS A 47 11.92 -12.16 8.81
CA LYS A 47 11.11 -13.10 9.57
C LYS A 47 10.48 -14.15 8.65
N PRO A 48 10.14 -15.35 9.16
CA PRO A 48 9.55 -16.41 8.34
C PRO A 48 8.35 -15.93 7.52
N PHE A 49 7.51 -15.13 8.12
CA PHE A 49 6.34 -14.55 7.44
C PHE A 49 6.75 -13.72 6.20
N TYR A 50 7.76 -12.87 6.34
CA TYR A 50 8.25 -12.04 5.24
C TYR A 50 8.85 -12.90 4.13
N LYS A 51 9.56 -13.94 4.49
CA LYS A 51 10.13 -14.89 3.53
C LYS A 51 9.04 -15.62 2.75
N GLU A 52 8.00 -16.07 3.43
CA GLU A 52 6.84 -16.71 2.79
C GLU A 52 6.14 -15.76 1.82
N LEU A 53 5.96 -14.52 2.22
CA LEU A 53 5.36 -13.49 1.39
C LEU A 53 6.21 -13.25 0.13
N THR A 54 7.53 -13.17 0.29
CA THR A 54 8.45 -12.99 -0.84
C THR A 54 8.35 -14.14 -1.83
N VAL A 55 8.33 -15.37 -1.33
CA VAL A 55 8.22 -16.57 -2.19
C VAL A 55 6.88 -16.57 -2.93
N ASP A 56 5.80 -16.26 -2.22
CA ASP A 56 4.46 -16.21 -2.82
C ASP A 56 4.37 -15.15 -3.93
N ILE A 57 4.83 -13.95 -3.66
CA ILE A 57 4.79 -12.86 -4.64
C ILE A 57 5.66 -13.19 -5.86
N LYS A 58 6.84 -13.75 -5.63
CA LYS A 58 7.74 -14.13 -6.72
C LYS A 58 7.11 -15.18 -7.64
N ALA A 59 6.40 -16.13 -7.06
CA ALA A 59 5.78 -17.23 -7.82
C ALA A 59 4.45 -16.84 -8.46
N ASN A 60 3.61 -16.08 -7.77
CA ASN A 60 2.20 -15.88 -8.11
C ASN A 60 1.80 -14.43 -8.38
N GLY A 61 2.67 -13.46 -8.12
CA GLY A 61 2.28 -12.05 -8.13
C GLY A 61 1.41 -11.71 -6.93
N LEU A 62 0.62 -10.66 -7.05
CA LEU A 62 -0.30 -10.26 -5.98
C LEU A 62 -1.63 -11.00 -6.09
N HIS A 63 -2.12 -11.51 -4.97
CA HIS A 63 -3.49 -12.05 -4.90
C HIS A 63 -4.50 -10.92 -4.95
N PHE A 64 -4.18 -9.80 -4.29
CA PHE A 64 -5.01 -8.60 -4.24
C PHE A 64 -4.16 -7.36 -4.49
N PRO A 65 -4.72 -6.32 -5.14
CA PRO A 65 -4.01 -5.06 -5.25
C PRO A 65 -3.82 -4.43 -3.88
N LEU A 66 -2.84 -3.54 -3.75
CA LEU A 66 -2.69 -2.75 -2.54
C LEU A 66 -3.88 -1.80 -2.40
N MET A 67 -4.35 -1.60 -1.18
CA MET A 67 -5.27 -0.50 -0.94
C MET A 67 -4.43 0.76 -0.74
N VAL A 68 -4.71 1.80 -1.53
CA VAL A 68 -3.97 3.06 -1.48
C VAL A 68 -4.92 4.23 -1.35
N VAL A 69 -4.60 5.13 -0.43
CA VAL A 69 -5.33 6.38 -0.25
C VAL A 69 -4.42 7.52 -0.67
N THR A 70 -4.93 8.43 -1.50
CA THR A 70 -4.20 9.67 -1.79
C THR A 70 -4.51 10.69 -0.69
N ALA A 71 -3.50 11.27 -0.09
CA ALA A 71 -3.67 12.18 1.02
C ALA A 71 -2.54 13.21 1.09
N THR A 72 -2.89 14.42 1.54
CA THR A 72 -1.89 15.44 1.86
C THR A 72 -1.25 15.09 3.20
N ARG A 73 -0.09 15.68 3.49
CA ARG A 73 0.56 15.52 4.79
C ARG A 73 -0.35 15.93 5.94
N LYS A 74 -1.12 16.98 5.75
CA LYS A 74 -2.10 17.44 6.74
C LYS A 74 -3.13 16.37 7.05
N GLN A 75 -3.70 15.76 6.02
CA GLN A 75 -4.68 14.67 6.17
C GLN A 75 -4.06 13.45 6.86
N ILE A 76 -2.83 13.11 6.49
CA ILE A 76 -2.09 12.02 7.14
C ILE A 76 -1.90 12.30 8.62
N ASN A 77 -1.49 13.51 8.97
CA ASN A 77 -1.29 13.89 10.37
C ASN A 77 -2.60 13.89 11.17
N GLU A 78 -3.70 14.29 10.56
CA GLU A 78 -5.02 14.22 11.18
C GLU A 78 -5.42 12.76 11.46
N GLN A 79 -5.15 11.86 10.52
CA GLN A 79 -5.43 10.44 10.73
C GLN A 79 -4.58 9.84 11.85
N LYS A 80 -3.34 10.26 11.98
CA LYS A 80 -2.49 9.84 13.10
C LYS A 80 -3.09 10.19 14.46
N LYS A 81 -3.72 11.35 14.56
CA LYS A 81 -4.40 11.77 15.79
C LYS A 81 -5.62 10.91 16.09
N ILE A 82 -6.38 10.56 15.05
CA ILE A 82 -7.61 9.76 15.20
C ILE A 82 -7.29 8.31 15.57
N TRP A 83 -6.34 7.69 14.88
CA TRP A 83 -6.04 6.27 15.01
C TRP A 83 -4.90 5.96 15.99
N GLY A 84 -4.17 6.99 16.40
CA GLY A 84 -2.99 6.84 17.25
C GLY A 84 -1.77 6.33 16.50
N ALA A 85 -0.64 6.27 17.20
CA ALA A 85 0.65 5.91 16.64
C ALA A 85 0.73 4.50 16.07
N LYS A 86 -0.24 3.64 16.39
CA LYS A 86 -0.22 2.23 15.95
C LYS A 86 -0.56 2.05 14.48
N LEU A 87 -1.26 2.99 13.85
CA LEU A 87 -1.80 2.81 12.52
C LEU A 87 -1.17 3.69 11.44
N CYS A 88 -0.48 4.74 11.83
CA CYS A 88 0.05 5.70 10.88
C CYS A 88 1.46 6.14 11.21
N ASP A 89 2.33 5.20 11.48
CA ASP A 89 3.73 5.53 11.59
C ASP A 89 4.30 5.67 10.18
N LEU A 90 4.15 6.82 9.63
CA LEU A 90 4.81 7.14 8.37
C LEU A 90 6.30 7.33 8.61
N PRO A 91 7.14 7.12 7.60
CA PRO A 91 8.54 7.44 7.72
C PRO A 91 8.69 8.94 7.99
N PHE A 92 8.94 9.27 9.25
CA PHE A 92 8.97 10.65 9.73
C PHE A 92 10.19 11.44 9.29
N ASP A 93 11.18 10.77 8.79
CA ASP A 93 12.42 11.31 8.29
C ASP A 93 12.28 11.88 6.87
N ILE A 94 11.14 11.72 6.23
CA ILE A 94 10.90 12.37 4.95
C ILE A 94 10.65 13.85 5.19
N LYS A 95 11.64 14.65 4.84
CA LYS A 95 11.54 16.10 4.98
C LYS A 95 10.45 16.66 4.07
N GLU A 96 9.72 17.63 4.61
CA GLU A 96 8.72 18.34 3.84
C GLU A 96 9.38 19.14 2.72
N THR A 97 8.94 18.95 1.48
CA THR A 97 9.43 19.68 0.33
C THR A 97 8.76 21.06 0.25
N LYS A 98 9.33 21.95 -0.56
CA LYS A 98 8.70 23.26 -0.80
C LYS A 98 7.30 23.12 -1.37
N LYS A 99 7.08 22.15 -2.23
CA LYS A 99 5.74 21.87 -2.81
C LYS A 99 4.76 21.41 -1.75
N GLU A 100 5.20 20.57 -0.81
CA GLU A 100 4.36 20.14 0.31
C GLU A 100 3.95 21.31 1.19
N LYS A 101 4.86 22.24 1.43
CA LYS A 101 4.58 23.44 2.24
C LYS A 101 3.49 24.30 1.63
N LEU A 102 3.31 24.24 0.31
CA LEU A 102 2.24 24.94 -0.37
C LEU A 102 0.89 24.21 -0.27
N GLY A 103 0.87 23.03 0.35
CA GLY A 103 -0.38 22.32 0.66
C GLY A 103 -1.05 21.63 -0.53
N HIS A 104 -0.36 21.50 -1.66
CA HIS A 104 -0.96 21.00 -2.90
C HIS A 104 -0.51 19.60 -3.32
N ILE A 105 0.36 18.95 -2.53
CA ILE A 105 0.86 17.61 -2.86
C ILE A 105 0.09 16.55 -2.08
N GLU A 106 -0.43 15.58 -2.82
CA GLU A 106 -0.99 14.38 -2.27
C GLU A 106 0.03 13.25 -2.40
N HIS A 107 0.07 12.41 -1.37
CA HIS A 107 0.92 11.22 -1.33
C HIS A 107 0.07 9.98 -1.48
N TYR A 108 0.68 8.93 -2.04
CA TYR A 108 0.06 7.61 -2.09
C TYR A 108 0.40 6.87 -0.80
N VAL A 109 -0.60 6.60 0.02
CA VAL A 109 -0.42 5.94 1.31
C VAL A 109 -0.98 4.53 1.23
N ALA A 110 -0.13 3.53 1.39
CA ALA A 110 -0.57 2.14 1.41
C ALA A 110 -1.25 1.83 2.74
N TRP A 111 -2.44 1.26 2.67
CA TRP A 111 -3.17 0.82 3.85
C TRP A 111 -3.16 -0.70 3.92
N GLY A 112 -2.46 -1.25 4.92
CA GLY A 112 -2.42 -2.68 5.14
C GLY A 112 -1.55 -3.49 4.17
N GLY A 113 -0.73 -2.85 3.36
CA GLY A 113 0.09 -3.53 2.36
C GLY A 113 1.56 -3.15 2.37
N SER A 114 2.05 -2.58 3.45
CA SER A 114 3.41 -2.03 3.53
C SER A 114 4.50 -3.06 3.27
N GLN A 115 4.31 -4.30 3.73
CA GLN A 115 5.29 -5.37 3.50
C GLN A 115 5.32 -5.80 2.04
N ARG A 116 4.19 -5.79 1.36
CA ARG A 116 4.13 -6.10 -0.07
C ARG A 116 4.89 -5.05 -0.90
N VAL A 117 4.81 -3.80 -0.50
CA VAL A 117 5.60 -2.72 -1.13
C VAL A 117 7.10 -3.00 -0.96
N ARG A 118 7.51 -3.39 0.23
CA ARG A 118 8.91 -3.70 0.53
C ARG A 118 9.40 -4.90 -0.30
N VAL A 119 8.58 -5.95 -0.39
CA VAL A 119 8.92 -7.11 -1.22
C VAL A 119 9.03 -6.72 -2.69
N ALA A 120 8.12 -5.90 -3.19
CA ALA A 120 8.15 -5.42 -4.56
C ALA A 120 9.46 -4.68 -4.87
N GLU A 121 9.88 -3.79 -3.97
CA GLU A 121 11.16 -3.08 -4.10
C GLU A 121 12.34 -4.05 -4.16
N GLU A 122 12.38 -5.01 -3.26
CA GLU A 122 13.48 -5.98 -3.18
C GLU A 122 13.56 -6.90 -4.40
N LEU A 123 12.42 -7.22 -4.99
CA LEU A 123 12.37 -8.04 -6.20
C LEU A 123 12.61 -7.24 -7.49
N GLY A 124 12.82 -5.93 -7.37
CA GLY A 124 13.12 -5.07 -8.51
C GLY A 124 11.92 -4.61 -9.32
N TYR A 125 10.72 -4.71 -8.78
CA TYR A 125 9.54 -4.13 -9.44
C TYR A 125 9.58 -2.61 -9.37
N THR A 126 9.19 -1.96 -10.44
CA THR A 126 9.12 -0.50 -10.52
C THR A 126 7.72 0.02 -10.21
N HIS A 127 6.71 -0.78 -10.51
CA HIS A 127 5.30 -0.41 -10.36
C HIS A 127 4.51 -1.55 -9.73
N ILE A 128 3.37 -1.24 -9.16
CA ILE A 128 2.53 -2.19 -8.46
C ILE A 128 1.06 -1.84 -8.63
N ASP A 129 0.21 -2.85 -8.76
CA ASP A 129 -1.24 -2.67 -8.83
C ASP A 129 -1.80 -2.17 -7.50
N CYS A 130 -2.61 -1.12 -7.57
CA CYS A 130 -3.23 -0.51 -6.40
C CYS A 130 -4.71 -0.30 -6.63
N ALA A 131 -5.51 -0.64 -5.63
CA ALA A 131 -6.93 -0.29 -5.60
C ALA A 131 -7.07 1.05 -4.90
N MET A 132 -7.57 2.04 -5.61
CA MET A 132 -7.65 3.40 -5.10
C MET A 132 -8.85 3.54 -4.16
N MET A 133 -8.57 3.91 -2.92
CA MET A 133 -9.59 4.06 -1.88
C MET A 133 -9.99 5.53 -1.75
N PRO A 134 -11.29 5.83 -1.52
CA PRO A 134 -11.73 7.21 -1.36
C PRO A 134 -11.32 7.85 -0.04
N SER A 135 -11.02 7.03 0.98
CA SER A 135 -10.64 7.54 2.30
C SER A 135 -9.94 6.49 3.13
N PHE A 136 -9.25 6.91 4.19
CA PHE A 136 -8.65 5.99 5.16
C PHE A 136 -9.72 5.16 5.88
N GLN A 137 -10.86 5.75 6.18
CA GLN A 137 -11.96 5.07 6.84
C GLN A 137 -12.50 3.92 5.98
N ARG A 138 -12.63 4.14 4.68
CA ARG A 138 -13.07 3.11 3.75
C ARG A 138 -12.06 1.97 3.67
N ALA A 139 -10.77 2.29 3.56
CA ALA A 139 -9.71 1.29 3.52
C ALA A 139 -9.71 0.44 4.80
N HIS A 140 -9.83 1.09 5.95
CA HIS A 140 -9.87 0.40 7.24
C HIS A 140 -11.08 -0.54 7.34
N LYS A 141 -12.26 -0.08 6.94
CA LYS A 141 -13.47 -0.88 6.94
C LYS A 141 -13.34 -2.13 6.06
N LEU A 142 -12.80 -1.96 4.85
CA LEU A 142 -12.58 -3.07 3.95
C LEU A 142 -11.56 -4.06 4.49
N GLN A 143 -10.50 -3.57 5.11
CA GLN A 143 -9.49 -4.43 5.72
C GLN A 143 -10.10 -5.31 6.81
N LYS A 144 -11.00 -4.76 7.63
CA LYS A 144 -11.70 -5.52 8.66
C LYS A 144 -12.60 -6.61 8.07
N VAL A 145 -13.36 -6.25 7.04
CA VAL A 145 -14.32 -7.17 6.42
C VAL A 145 -13.59 -8.32 5.72
N MET A 146 -12.48 -8.02 5.05
CA MET A 146 -11.78 -8.98 4.20
C MET A 146 -10.61 -9.69 4.86
N ARG A 147 -10.28 -9.35 6.11
CA ARG A 147 -9.05 -9.84 6.75
C ARG A 147 -8.98 -11.35 6.95
N VAL A 148 -10.12 -11.99 7.18
CA VAL A 148 -10.15 -13.41 7.58
C VAL A 148 -9.63 -14.35 6.50
N PRO A 149 -10.09 -14.29 5.24
CA PRO A 149 -9.57 -15.19 4.20
C PRO A 149 -8.16 -14.85 3.74
N TYR A 150 -7.67 -13.63 4.00
CA TYR A 150 -6.41 -13.15 3.42
C TYR A 150 -5.36 -12.75 4.44
N ARG A 151 -5.58 -13.11 5.68
CA ARG A 151 -4.79 -12.69 6.81
C ARG A 151 -3.28 -12.86 6.64
N ALA A 152 -2.86 -13.97 6.05
CA ALA A 152 -1.45 -14.25 5.81
C ALA A 152 -0.89 -13.56 4.57
N ARG A 153 -1.72 -12.96 3.74
CA ARG A 153 -1.33 -12.41 2.43
C ARG A 153 -1.44 -10.91 2.32
N TRP A 154 -2.03 -10.28 3.31
CA TRP A 154 -2.16 -8.82 3.37
C TRP A 154 -0.87 -8.14 3.85
N TYR A 155 -0.02 -8.89 4.49
CA TYR A 155 1.19 -8.37 5.10
C TYR A 155 2.40 -8.88 4.36
#